data_41a0c37a1dfc1adc2b9a8712f273f837
#
_entry.id   41a0c37a1dfc1adc2b9a8712f273f837
#
_cell.length_a   1.000
_cell.length_b   1.000
_cell.length_c   1.000
_cell.angle_alpha   90.00
_cell.angle_beta   90.00
_cell.angle_gamma   90.00
#
_symmetry.space_group_name_H-M   'P 1'
#
loop_
_entity.id
_entity.type
_entity.pdbx_description
1 polymer ?
#
loop_
_entity_poly.entity_id
_entity_poly.type
_entity_poly.pdbx_seq_one_letter_code
_entity_poly.pdbx_strand_id
1 'polypeptide(L)'
;MATLRIETSVNRENSVTRKLTDRIISTLGDSDVVTRDIANEPLPLIDSTWASARVKPADERSTLDQEALALSDALVAEVQAADTIVISAPIYNFTIPASLKAWIDLIARVGVTFNYTADGPVGLLENKRVIVAFASGGTGIDSAADFASGYLRFVLGFLGITDVTFVAADQLDVD
;
A
#
# COMPACT_ATOMS: atom_id res chain seq x y z
N MET A 1 19.15 3.76 -0.92
CA MET A 1 18.02 2.80 -0.92
C MET A 1 16.86 3.50 -1.64
N ALA A 2 16.12 2.77 -2.45
CA ALA A 2 14.95 3.32 -3.13
C ALA A 2 13.73 3.28 -2.20
N THR A 3 13.06 4.41 -2.02
CA THR A 3 11.89 4.52 -1.15
C THR A 3 10.65 4.86 -1.97
N LEU A 4 9.58 4.07 -1.80
CA LEU A 4 8.25 4.37 -2.32
C LEU A 4 7.40 4.96 -1.20
N ARG A 5 6.90 6.17 -1.41
CA ARG A 5 5.98 6.84 -0.51
C ARG A 5 4.55 6.77 -1.05
N ILE A 6 3.63 6.23 -0.27
CA ILE A 6 2.19 6.17 -0.60
C ILE A 6 1.43 7.13 0.30
N GLU A 7 0.88 8.19 -0.28
CA GLU A 7 0.07 9.18 0.42
C GLU A 7 -1.42 8.91 0.22
N THR A 8 -2.14 8.77 1.31
CA THR A 8 -3.56 8.40 1.30
C THR A 8 -4.47 9.37 2.05
N SER A 9 -3.88 10.37 2.76
CA SER A 9 -4.64 11.36 3.50
C SER A 9 -5.29 12.38 2.58
N VAL A 10 -6.62 12.55 2.68
CA VAL A 10 -7.37 13.58 1.95
C VAL A 10 -7.10 15.00 2.48
N ASN A 11 -6.63 15.12 3.72
CA ASN A 11 -6.18 16.40 4.28
C ASN A 11 -4.73 16.66 3.83
N ARG A 12 -4.52 17.72 3.05
CA ARG A 12 -3.19 18.04 2.51
C ARG A 12 -2.36 18.92 3.45
N GLU A 13 -3.00 19.89 4.06
CA GLU A 13 -2.28 20.94 4.82
C GLU A 13 -2.01 20.51 6.27
N ASN A 14 -3.02 19.89 6.91
CA ASN A 14 -2.97 19.55 8.33
C ASN A 14 -2.96 18.05 8.60
N SER A 15 -2.50 17.24 7.63
CA SER A 15 -2.43 15.80 7.79
C SER A 15 -1.31 15.40 8.74
N VAL A 16 -1.68 14.72 9.82
CA VAL A 16 -0.74 14.11 10.75
C VAL A 16 0.09 13.03 10.07
N THR A 17 -0.53 12.16 9.28
CA THR A 17 0.17 11.05 8.61
C THR A 17 1.14 11.55 7.55
N ARG A 18 0.83 12.63 6.81
CA ARG A 18 1.77 13.25 5.86
C ARG A 18 2.99 13.83 6.58
N LYS A 19 2.79 14.54 7.70
CA LYS A 19 3.90 15.04 8.54
C LYS A 19 4.75 13.90 9.10
N LEU A 20 4.13 12.76 9.47
CA LEU A 20 4.86 11.58 9.91
C LEU A 20 5.68 10.95 8.78
N THR A 21 5.11 10.79 7.58
CA THR A 21 5.85 10.26 6.44
C THR A 21 7.02 11.16 6.06
N ASP A 22 6.87 12.50 6.11
CA ASP A 22 7.97 13.46 5.90
C ASP A 22 9.11 13.22 6.91
N ARG A 23 8.78 13.06 8.19
CA ARG A 23 9.76 12.80 9.25
C ARG A 23 10.46 11.44 9.06
N ILE A 24 9.70 10.40 8.74
CA ILE A 24 10.25 9.05 8.48
C ILE A 24 11.25 9.12 7.32
N ILE A 25 10.87 9.69 6.19
CA ILE A 25 11.73 9.82 5.01
C ILE A 25 12.99 10.64 5.33
N SER A 26 12.83 11.77 6.03
CA SER A 26 13.96 12.59 6.46
C SER A 26 14.93 11.83 7.37
N THR A 27 14.41 10.96 8.24
CA THR A 27 15.21 10.13 9.16
C THR A 27 15.93 8.99 8.43
N LEU A 28 15.31 8.42 7.39
CA LEU A 28 15.94 7.40 6.53
C LEU A 28 17.12 7.98 5.73
N GLY A 29 17.10 9.29 5.44
CA GLY A 29 18.14 9.96 4.65
C GLY A 29 18.19 9.54 3.19
N ASP A 30 17.12 8.92 2.69
CA ASP A 30 17.04 8.44 1.31
C ASP A 30 16.85 9.62 0.35
N SER A 31 17.65 9.64 -0.73
CA SER A 31 17.58 10.66 -1.78
C SER A 31 16.74 10.23 -2.98
N ASP A 32 16.46 8.95 -3.10
CA ASP A 32 15.67 8.36 -4.19
C ASP A 32 14.27 7.99 -3.65
N VAL A 33 13.37 8.97 -3.71
CA VAL A 33 11.99 8.82 -3.18
C VAL A 33 11.00 9.02 -4.32
N VAL A 34 10.30 7.96 -4.66
CA VAL A 34 9.13 8.01 -5.55
C VAL A 34 7.87 8.21 -4.71
N THR A 35 7.08 9.24 -5.01
CA THR A 35 5.83 9.52 -4.28
C THR A 35 4.61 9.23 -5.15
N ARG A 36 3.70 8.43 -4.62
CA ARG A 36 2.38 8.14 -5.17
C ARG A 36 1.32 8.73 -4.23
N ASP A 37 0.70 9.86 -4.62
CA ASP A 37 -0.37 10.50 -3.86
C ASP A 37 -1.75 10.05 -4.37
N ILE A 38 -2.21 8.91 -3.85
CA ILE A 38 -3.48 8.30 -4.27
C ILE A 38 -4.72 8.95 -3.63
N ALA A 39 -4.54 9.89 -2.73
CA ALA A 39 -5.63 10.73 -2.26
C ALA A 39 -5.90 11.90 -3.22
N ASN A 40 -4.86 12.35 -3.94
CA ASN A 40 -4.94 13.44 -4.91
C ASN A 40 -5.19 12.94 -6.34
N GLU A 41 -4.62 11.80 -6.67
CA GLU A 41 -4.77 11.09 -7.95
C GLU A 41 -5.44 9.74 -7.69
N PRO A 42 -6.79 9.71 -7.56
CA PRO A 42 -7.49 8.50 -7.16
C PRO A 42 -7.30 7.37 -8.16
N LEU A 43 -7.01 6.18 -7.64
CA LEU A 43 -6.91 4.97 -8.44
C LEU A 43 -8.30 4.44 -8.79
N PRO A 44 -8.47 3.84 -9.98
CA PRO A 44 -9.70 3.16 -10.32
C PRO A 44 -9.93 1.95 -9.41
N LEU A 45 -11.18 1.63 -9.17
CA LEU A 45 -11.54 0.36 -8.56
C LEU A 45 -11.35 -0.77 -9.60
N ILE A 46 -11.02 -1.95 -9.13
CA ILE A 46 -10.96 -3.14 -9.98
C ILE A 46 -12.36 -3.44 -10.56
N ASP A 47 -12.39 -3.73 -11.85
CA ASP A 47 -13.59 -4.08 -12.59
C ASP A 47 -13.51 -5.50 -13.19
N SER A 48 -14.55 -5.91 -13.93
CA SER A 48 -14.61 -7.23 -14.56
C SER A 48 -13.55 -7.41 -15.66
N THR A 49 -13.17 -6.35 -16.36
CA THR A 49 -12.15 -6.38 -17.42
C THR A 49 -10.79 -6.65 -16.81
N TRP A 50 -10.42 -5.87 -15.79
CA TRP A 50 -9.18 -6.08 -15.02
C TRP A 50 -9.16 -7.49 -14.39
N ALA A 51 -10.28 -7.90 -13.74
CA ALA A 51 -10.38 -9.18 -13.08
C ALA A 51 -10.20 -10.36 -14.05
N SER A 52 -10.70 -10.25 -15.27
CA SER A 52 -10.52 -11.25 -16.32
C SER A 52 -9.11 -11.24 -16.91
N ALA A 53 -8.55 -10.06 -17.15
CA ALA A 53 -7.22 -9.91 -17.73
C ALA A 53 -6.10 -10.46 -16.82
N ARG A 54 -6.20 -10.25 -15.50
CA ARG A 54 -5.15 -10.62 -14.54
C ARG A 54 -4.89 -12.11 -14.42
N VAL A 55 -5.87 -12.96 -14.75
CA VAL A 55 -5.75 -14.42 -14.65
C VAL A 55 -5.28 -15.08 -15.94
N LYS A 56 -5.21 -14.33 -17.05
CA LYS A 56 -4.69 -14.83 -18.33
C LYS A 56 -3.16 -14.92 -18.30
N PRO A 57 -2.56 -15.97 -18.87
CA PRO A 57 -1.14 -16.00 -19.17
C PRO A 57 -0.70 -14.76 -19.96
N ALA A 58 0.52 -14.29 -19.75
CA ALA A 58 0.99 -13.03 -20.35
C ALA A 58 1.00 -13.07 -21.89
N ASP A 59 1.32 -14.22 -22.46
CA ASP A 59 1.36 -14.49 -23.90
C ASP A 59 -0.04 -14.64 -24.55
N GLU A 60 -1.09 -14.83 -23.76
CA GLU A 60 -2.48 -14.93 -24.21
C GLU A 60 -3.27 -13.60 -24.06
N ARG A 61 -2.63 -12.55 -23.50
CA ARG A 61 -3.30 -11.26 -23.29
C ARG A 61 -3.47 -10.48 -24.58
N SER A 62 -4.73 -10.11 -24.86
CA SER A 62 -5.05 -9.15 -25.93
C SER A 62 -4.54 -7.74 -25.57
N THR A 63 -4.54 -6.82 -26.55
CA THR A 63 -4.25 -5.40 -26.31
C THR A 63 -5.15 -4.80 -25.24
N LEU A 64 -6.44 -5.13 -25.22
CA LEU A 64 -7.38 -4.67 -24.21
C LEU A 64 -7.04 -5.20 -22.81
N ASP A 65 -6.58 -6.45 -22.69
CA ASP A 65 -6.12 -7.02 -21.43
C ASP A 65 -4.86 -6.30 -20.93
N GLN A 66 -3.94 -5.98 -21.83
CA GLN A 66 -2.71 -5.24 -21.50
C GLN A 66 -3.03 -3.81 -21.05
N GLU A 67 -3.92 -3.11 -21.75
CA GLU A 67 -4.39 -1.78 -21.37
C GLU A 67 -5.07 -1.79 -19.99
N ALA A 68 -5.93 -2.77 -19.73
CA ALA A 68 -6.61 -2.92 -18.44
C ALA A 68 -5.63 -3.15 -17.28
N LEU A 69 -4.49 -3.79 -17.53
CA LEU A 69 -3.48 -4.10 -16.51
C LEU A 69 -2.38 -3.04 -16.40
N ALA A 70 -2.23 -2.13 -17.35
CA ALA A 70 -1.09 -1.23 -17.46
C ALA A 70 -0.83 -0.41 -16.18
N LEU A 71 -1.88 0.14 -15.57
CA LEU A 71 -1.73 0.86 -14.30
C LEU A 71 -1.29 -0.06 -13.16
N SER A 72 -1.90 -1.24 -13.05
CA SER A 72 -1.54 -2.25 -12.05
C SER A 72 -0.08 -2.70 -12.23
N ASP A 73 0.37 -2.91 -13.46
CA ASP A 73 1.75 -3.28 -13.78
C ASP A 73 2.74 -2.16 -13.37
N ALA A 74 2.38 -0.89 -13.61
CA ALA A 74 3.17 0.25 -13.17
C ALA A 74 3.28 0.35 -11.64
N LEU A 75 2.16 0.19 -10.92
CA LEU A 75 2.15 0.19 -9.44
C LEU A 75 2.96 -0.98 -8.85
N VAL A 76 2.87 -2.16 -9.46
CA VAL A 76 3.68 -3.32 -9.06
C VAL A 76 5.16 -3.06 -9.28
N ALA A 77 5.53 -2.47 -10.43
CA ALA A 77 6.91 -2.13 -10.73
C ALA A 77 7.50 -1.13 -9.70
N GLU A 78 6.72 -0.12 -9.26
CA GLU A 78 7.12 0.80 -8.19
C GLU A 78 7.40 0.05 -6.87
N VAL A 79 6.50 -0.86 -6.49
CA VAL A 79 6.67 -1.69 -5.29
C VAL A 79 7.90 -2.60 -5.41
N GLN A 80 8.11 -3.22 -6.56
CA GLN A 80 9.24 -4.11 -6.79
C GLN A 80 10.58 -3.37 -6.76
N ALA A 81 10.62 -2.13 -7.27
CA ALA A 81 11.83 -1.31 -7.30
C ALA A 81 12.22 -0.74 -5.92
N ALA A 82 11.25 -0.58 -5.00
CA ALA A 82 11.52 -0.01 -3.69
C ALA A 82 12.13 -1.02 -2.71
N ASP A 83 13.12 -0.59 -1.95
CA ASP A 83 13.65 -1.31 -0.77
C ASP A 83 12.76 -1.04 0.45
N THR A 84 12.33 0.21 0.60
CA THR A 84 11.47 0.69 1.69
C THR A 84 10.17 1.28 1.13
N ILE A 85 9.04 0.95 1.75
CA ILE A 85 7.74 1.53 1.42
C ILE A 85 7.22 2.26 2.66
N VAL A 86 6.93 3.56 2.52
CA VAL A 86 6.38 4.39 3.59
C VAL A 86 4.92 4.71 3.25
N ILE A 87 4.00 4.25 4.08
CA ILE A 87 2.55 4.37 3.84
C ILE A 87 1.93 5.35 4.84
N SER A 88 1.33 6.43 4.33
CA SER A 88 0.44 7.29 5.10
C SER A 88 -0.91 6.57 5.29
N ALA A 89 -1.29 6.26 6.53
CA ALA A 89 -2.52 5.53 6.84
C ALA A 89 -3.37 6.25 7.92
N PRO A 90 -4.07 7.33 7.55
CA PRO A 90 -5.09 7.88 8.43
C PRO A 90 -6.24 6.87 8.56
N ILE A 91 -6.81 6.78 9.76
CA ILE A 91 -7.94 5.88 9.99
C ILE A 91 -9.24 6.62 9.72
N TYR A 92 -9.99 6.14 8.73
CA TYR A 92 -11.30 6.63 8.39
C TYR A 92 -12.34 5.54 8.70
N ASN A 93 -13.29 5.85 9.58
CA ASN A 93 -14.34 4.90 9.95
C ASN A 93 -13.77 3.53 10.37
N PHE A 94 -12.79 3.54 11.27
CA PHE A 94 -12.16 2.38 11.91
C PHE A 94 -11.23 1.54 11.04
N THR A 95 -10.98 1.92 9.78
CA THR A 95 -10.12 1.14 8.88
C THR A 95 -9.30 2.06 7.97
N ILE A 96 -8.57 1.45 7.02
CA ILE A 96 -7.76 2.15 6.02
C ILE A 96 -8.64 2.97 5.06
N PRO A 97 -8.09 4.06 4.45
CA PRO A 97 -8.77 4.77 3.39
C PRO A 97 -9.13 3.87 2.20
N ALA A 98 -10.28 4.13 1.56
CA ALA A 98 -10.69 3.40 0.35
C ALA A 98 -9.65 3.48 -0.78
N SER A 99 -8.94 4.60 -0.90
CA SER A 99 -7.83 4.77 -1.86
C SER A 99 -6.68 3.80 -1.58
N LEU A 100 -6.33 3.55 -0.31
CA LEU A 100 -5.31 2.56 0.05
C LEU A 100 -5.78 1.14 -0.26
N LYS A 101 -7.07 0.85 -0.05
CA LYS A 101 -7.63 -0.45 -0.43
C LYS A 101 -7.59 -0.65 -1.95
N ALA A 102 -7.90 0.37 -2.75
CA ALA A 102 -7.80 0.30 -4.20
C ALA A 102 -6.35 0.04 -4.67
N TRP A 103 -5.36 0.69 -4.03
CA TRP A 103 -3.95 0.43 -4.31
C TRP A 103 -3.58 -1.02 -4.00
N ILE A 104 -3.96 -1.55 -2.83
CA ILE A 104 -3.72 -2.94 -2.44
C ILE A 104 -4.34 -3.91 -3.45
N ASP A 105 -5.57 -3.65 -3.90
CA ASP A 105 -6.26 -4.49 -4.88
C ASP A 105 -5.53 -4.53 -6.23
N LEU A 106 -4.97 -3.40 -6.66
CA LEU A 106 -4.25 -3.30 -7.93
C LEU A 106 -2.86 -3.96 -7.87
N ILE A 107 -2.19 -3.97 -6.71
CA ILE A 107 -0.87 -4.60 -6.58
C ILE A 107 -0.93 -6.08 -6.21
N ALA A 108 -2.06 -6.58 -5.69
CA ALA A 108 -2.23 -7.98 -5.34
C ALA A 108 -2.50 -8.84 -6.59
N ARG A 109 -1.44 -9.31 -7.21
CA ARG A 109 -1.44 -10.00 -8.52
C ARG A 109 -0.90 -11.41 -8.40
N VAL A 110 -1.76 -12.39 -8.70
CA VAL A 110 -1.35 -13.80 -8.76
C VAL A 110 -0.29 -14.00 -9.84
N GLY A 111 0.77 -14.75 -9.51
CA GLY A 111 1.91 -14.99 -10.40
C GLY A 111 2.89 -13.80 -10.51
N VAL A 112 2.62 -12.66 -9.82
CA VAL A 112 3.45 -11.46 -9.88
C VAL A 112 3.89 -11.00 -8.49
N THR A 113 2.96 -10.80 -7.57
CA THR A 113 3.26 -10.37 -6.18
C THR A 113 2.93 -11.42 -5.13
N PHE A 114 2.20 -12.45 -5.52
CA PHE A 114 2.02 -13.67 -4.75
C PHE A 114 1.68 -14.84 -5.68
N ASN A 115 1.79 -16.08 -5.16
CA ASN A 115 1.40 -17.27 -5.90
C ASN A 115 0.69 -18.27 -4.98
N TYR A 116 -0.10 -19.18 -5.57
CA TYR A 116 -0.65 -20.31 -4.86
C TYR A 116 0.22 -21.56 -5.07
N THR A 117 0.52 -22.27 -3.99
CA THR A 117 1.26 -23.53 -4.00
C THR A 117 0.42 -24.63 -3.36
N ALA A 118 0.89 -25.86 -3.40
CA ALA A 118 0.22 -26.98 -2.72
C ALA A 118 0.13 -26.78 -1.19
N ASP A 119 1.07 -26.02 -0.61
CA ASP A 119 1.15 -25.73 0.83
C ASP A 119 0.45 -24.41 1.21
N GLY A 120 -0.18 -23.72 0.25
CA GLY A 120 -0.87 -22.46 0.46
C GLY A 120 -0.30 -21.29 -0.35
N PRO A 121 -0.75 -20.06 -0.07
CA PRO A 121 -0.25 -18.88 -0.77
C PRO A 121 1.17 -18.52 -0.31
N VAL A 122 1.99 -18.06 -1.26
CA VAL A 122 3.36 -17.58 -1.03
C VAL A 122 3.47 -16.17 -1.63
N GLY A 123 3.92 -15.21 -0.83
CA GLY A 123 4.20 -13.86 -1.27
C GLY A 123 5.53 -13.79 -2.01
N LEU A 124 5.62 -12.91 -3.01
CA LEU A 124 6.77 -12.76 -3.89
C LEU A 124 7.51 -11.42 -3.71
N LEU A 125 7.02 -10.54 -2.83
CA LEU A 125 7.64 -9.25 -2.51
C LEU A 125 8.60 -9.40 -1.31
N GLU A 126 9.68 -10.12 -1.53
CA GLU A 126 10.68 -10.40 -0.49
C GLU A 126 11.67 -9.23 -0.29
N ASN A 127 12.35 -9.22 0.86
CA ASN A 127 13.42 -8.27 1.21
C ASN A 127 12.99 -6.80 1.18
N LYS A 128 11.73 -6.53 1.52
CA LYS A 128 11.18 -5.18 1.61
C LYS A 128 10.80 -4.84 3.04
N ARG A 129 10.98 -3.58 3.39
CA ARG A 129 10.54 -3.00 4.65
C ARG A 129 9.35 -2.08 4.41
N VAL A 130 8.30 -2.18 5.23
CA VAL A 130 7.18 -1.24 5.23
C VAL A 130 7.13 -0.48 6.55
N ILE A 131 7.00 0.84 6.47
CA ILE A 131 6.76 1.72 7.62
C ILE A 131 5.40 2.39 7.40
N VAL A 132 4.46 2.12 8.29
CA VAL A 132 3.12 2.69 8.25
C VAL A 132 3.01 3.85 9.22
N ALA A 133 2.82 5.05 8.71
CA ALA A 133 2.46 6.24 9.47
C ALA A 133 0.96 6.19 9.77
N PHE A 134 0.61 5.75 10.97
CA PHE A 134 -0.77 5.51 11.42
C PHE A 134 -1.26 6.71 12.25
N ALA A 135 -2.42 7.24 11.94
CA ALA A 135 -3.03 8.28 12.77
C ALA A 135 -4.56 8.14 12.82
N SER A 136 -5.10 8.36 14.01
CA SER A 136 -6.53 8.35 14.27
C SER A 136 -6.90 9.40 15.33
N GLY A 137 -8.07 9.99 15.20
CA GLY A 137 -8.60 10.91 16.22
C GLY A 137 -9.04 10.24 17.53
N GLY A 138 -9.13 8.90 17.58
CA GLY A 138 -9.62 8.22 18.79
C GLY A 138 -9.49 6.71 18.77
N THR A 139 -9.04 6.11 17.66
CA THR A 139 -8.81 4.66 17.55
C THR A 139 -7.34 4.38 17.77
N GLY A 140 -6.98 3.89 18.97
CA GLY A 140 -5.62 3.45 19.24
C GLY A 140 -5.25 2.21 18.41
N ILE A 141 -3.98 2.14 17.99
CA ILE A 141 -3.44 0.96 17.29
C ILE A 141 -3.60 -0.29 18.17
N ASP A 142 -3.93 -1.42 17.55
CA ASP A 142 -4.19 -2.71 18.19
C ASP A 142 -5.38 -2.69 19.18
N SER A 143 -6.21 -1.63 19.20
CA SER A 143 -7.45 -1.58 19.97
C SER A 143 -8.56 -2.43 19.34
N ALA A 144 -9.61 -2.73 20.09
CA ALA A 144 -10.77 -3.49 19.60
C ALA A 144 -11.50 -2.82 18.41
N ALA A 145 -11.31 -1.51 18.22
CA ALA A 145 -11.88 -0.74 17.12
C ALA A 145 -10.90 -0.53 15.95
N ASP A 146 -9.69 -1.07 16.03
CA ASP A 146 -8.67 -0.99 14.98
C ASP A 146 -8.84 -2.15 13.99
N PHE A 147 -9.50 -1.89 12.88
CA PHE A 147 -9.60 -2.81 11.75
C PHE A 147 -8.58 -2.52 10.65
N ALA A 148 -7.60 -1.64 10.89
CA ALA A 148 -6.60 -1.23 9.93
C ALA A 148 -5.26 -1.93 10.12
N SER A 149 -4.69 -1.90 11.33
CA SER A 149 -3.33 -2.42 11.55
C SER A 149 -3.26 -3.92 11.33
N GLY A 150 -4.22 -4.69 11.86
CA GLY A 150 -4.32 -6.13 11.64
C GLY A 150 -4.49 -6.49 10.18
N TYR A 151 -5.34 -5.74 9.45
CA TYR A 151 -5.52 -5.94 8.02
C TYR A 151 -4.23 -5.67 7.23
N LEU A 152 -3.55 -4.54 7.49
CA LEU A 152 -2.29 -4.21 6.82
C LEU A 152 -1.19 -5.23 7.09
N ARG A 153 -1.01 -5.67 8.34
CA ARG A 153 -0.06 -6.74 8.67
C ARG A 153 -0.36 -8.01 7.89
N PHE A 154 -1.64 -8.41 7.84
CA PHE A 154 -2.05 -9.60 7.13
C PHE A 154 -1.79 -9.51 5.63
N VAL A 155 -2.27 -8.46 4.97
CA VAL A 155 -2.17 -8.35 3.50
C VAL A 155 -0.74 -8.14 3.02
N LEU A 156 0.07 -7.36 3.74
CA LEU A 156 1.49 -7.19 3.43
C LEU A 156 2.27 -8.49 3.61
N GLY A 157 2.01 -9.23 4.71
CA GLY A 157 2.58 -10.57 4.92
C GLY A 157 2.14 -11.57 3.86
N PHE A 158 0.88 -11.54 3.41
CA PHE A 158 0.39 -12.34 2.29
C PHE A 158 1.15 -12.06 0.98
N LEU A 159 1.56 -10.81 0.76
CA LEU A 159 2.37 -10.41 -0.39
C LEU A 159 3.87 -10.72 -0.21
N GLY A 160 4.32 -11.20 0.97
CA GLY A 160 5.71 -11.57 1.26
C GLY A 160 6.48 -10.53 2.06
N ILE A 161 5.85 -9.41 2.46
CA ILE A 161 6.49 -8.35 3.23
C ILE A 161 6.24 -8.60 4.73
N THR A 162 7.25 -9.08 5.44
CA THR A 162 7.15 -9.42 6.87
C THR A 162 7.75 -8.36 7.80
N ASP A 163 8.65 -7.49 7.31
CA ASP A 163 9.19 -6.36 8.06
C ASP A 163 8.24 -5.15 7.98
N VAL A 164 7.26 -5.12 8.88
CA VAL A 164 6.24 -4.06 8.94
C VAL A 164 6.28 -3.36 10.29
N THR A 165 6.65 -2.08 10.28
CA THR A 165 6.69 -1.21 11.46
C THR A 165 5.57 -0.19 11.40
N PHE A 166 4.83 0.00 12.50
CA PHE A 166 3.84 1.06 12.64
C PHE A 166 4.40 2.19 13.49
N VAL A 167 4.30 3.41 12.97
CA VAL A 167 4.57 4.66 13.70
C VAL A 167 3.21 5.31 13.94
N ALA A 168 2.71 5.17 15.16
CA ALA A 168 1.38 5.65 15.53
C ALA A 168 1.45 7.08 16.06
N ALA A 169 0.45 7.86 15.68
CA ALA A 169 0.12 9.15 16.26
C ALA A 169 -1.38 9.13 16.60
N ASP A 170 -1.69 8.37 17.63
CA ASP A 170 -3.06 8.04 18.04
C ASP A 170 -3.65 9.01 19.08
N GLN A 171 -2.89 9.99 19.51
CA GLN A 171 -3.32 11.03 20.46
C GLN A 171 -2.50 12.33 20.28
N LEU A 172 -2.15 12.68 19.04
CA LEU A 172 -1.53 13.97 18.84
C LEU A 172 -2.58 15.08 18.98
N ASP A 173 -2.43 15.87 20.05
CA ASP A 173 -2.90 17.23 20.05
C ASP A 173 -2.24 17.92 18.83
N VAL A 174 -3.05 18.18 17.83
CA VAL A 174 -2.63 18.84 16.61
C VAL A 174 -2.81 20.34 16.86
N ASP A 175 -1.91 20.93 17.66
CA ASP A 175 -1.72 22.38 17.73
C ASP A 175 -0.90 22.88 16.52
#